data_504c5c0a965017d7f8429bace509b85f
#
_entry.id   504c5c0a965017d7f8429bace509b85f
#
_cell.length_a   1.000
_cell.length_b   1.000
_cell.length_c   1.000
_cell.angle_alpha   90.00
_cell.angle_beta   90.00
_cell.angle_gamma   90.00
#
_symmetry.space_group_name_H-M   'P 1'
#
loop_
_entity.id
_entity.type
_entity.pdbx_description
1 polymer ?
#
loop_
_entity_poly.entity_id
_entity_poly.type
_entity_poly.pdbx_seq_one_letter_code
_entity_poly.pdbx_strand_id
1 'polypeptide(L)'
;MKQKSLGVNALLNGIKQCCSIIFPLITFPYISRVLGSDGYGKYSFSNSVTNYFVLLAALGIYTYAIREGAKIRDDQKSINQFCSQIFSINVCSSVISLLLLFAMVFFLPKFSGYKVYIFIQSTAIVMAAVGPDWVNGIYEDYFFITIRYIAVRRCEIFSVNLNLL
;
A
#
# COMPACT_ATOMS: atom_id res chain seq x y z
N MET A 1 7.06 -23.97 12.90
CA MET A 1 6.04 -23.72 11.84
C MET A 1 6.46 -24.47 10.57
N LYS A 2 5.54 -25.25 9.93
CA LYS A 2 5.88 -25.95 8.69
C LYS A 2 6.25 -24.93 7.62
N GLN A 3 7.45 -24.97 7.10
CA GLN A 3 7.83 -24.20 5.91
C GLN A 3 6.91 -24.63 4.78
N LYS A 4 6.07 -23.72 4.31
CA LYS A 4 5.28 -23.94 3.10
C LYS A 4 6.23 -24.11 1.93
N SER A 5 5.96 -25.09 1.06
CA SER A 5 6.78 -25.37 -0.13
C SER A 5 7.07 -24.08 -0.89
N LEU A 6 8.32 -23.85 -1.26
CA LEU A 6 8.79 -22.69 -2.04
C LEU A 6 7.93 -22.46 -3.28
N GLY A 7 7.50 -23.56 -3.94
CA GLY A 7 6.62 -23.52 -5.10
C GLY A 7 5.22 -22.94 -4.81
N VAL A 8 4.64 -23.27 -3.65
CA VAL A 8 3.33 -22.70 -3.25
C VAL A 8 3.44 -21.20 -2.98
N ASN A 9 4.50 -20.76 -2.33
CA ASN A 9 4.73 -19.34 -2.08
C ASN A 9 4.98 -18.56 -3.38
N ALA A 10 5.73 -19.12 -4.31
CA ALA A 10 5.95 -18.55 -5.65
C ALA A 10 4.63 -18.43 -6.43
N LEU A 11 3.79 -19.47 -6.41
CA LEU A 11 2.48 -19.48 -7.06
C LEU A 11 1.55 -18.42 -6.47
N LEU A 12 1.45 -18.32 -5.14
CA LEU A 12 0.63 -17.32 -4.46
C LEU A 12 1.06 -15.89 -4.78
N ASN A 13 2.37 -15.65 -4.82
CA ASN A 13 2.91 -14.34 -5.20
C ASN A 13 2.61 -14.05 -6.69
N GLY A 14 2.70 -15.04 -7.57
CA GLY A 14 2.31 -14.93 -8.97
C GLY A 14 0.84 -14.56 -9.14
N ILE A 15 -0.07 -15.25 -8.44
CA ILE A 15 -1.51 -14.95 -8.45
C ILE A 15 -1.77 -13.51 -7.97
N LYS A 16 -1.15 -13.09 -6.85
CA LYS A 16 -1.23 -11.72 -6.36
C LYS A 16 -0.80 -10.71 -7.43
N GLN A 17 0.32 -10.98 -8.12
CA GLN A 17 0.84 -10.10 -9.16
C GLN A 17 -0.10 -10.03 -10.38
N CYS A 18 -0.64 -11.15 -10.83
CA CYS A 18 -1.66 -11.18 -11.89
C CYS A 18 -2.91 -10.38 -11.50
N CYS A 19 -3.43 -10.57 -10.28
CA CYS A 19 -4.56 -9.80 -9.79
C CYS A 19 -4.24 -8.30 -9.74
N SER A 20 -3.02 -7.90 -9.37
CA SER A 20 -2.63 -6.48 -9.31
C SER A 20 -2.68 -5.76 -10.66
N ILE A 21 -2.57 -6.51 -11.76
CA ILE A 21 -2.64 -5.98 -13.13
C ILE A 21 -4.08 -6.04 -13.64
N ILE A 22 -4.77 -7.16 -13.43
CA ILE A 22 -6.12 -7.40 -13.97
C ILE A 22 -7.15 -6.46 -13.32
N PHE A 23 -7.05 -6.24 -11.99
CA PHE A 23 -8.01 -5.38 -11.28
C PHE A 23 -8.05 -3.94 -11.81
N PRO A 24 -6.93 -3.22 -11.94
CA PRO A 24 -6.93 -1.89 -12.54
C PRO A 24 -7.45 -1.87 -13.97
N LEU A 25 -7.15 -2.90 -14.76
CA LEU A 25 -7.60 -3.00 -16.14
C LEU A 25 -9.13 -3.06 -16.28
N ILE A 26 -9.79 -3.77 -15.35
CA ILE A 26 -11.25 -3.86 -15.29
C ILE A 26 -11.86 -2.57 -14.71
N THR A 27 -11.23 -2.02 -13.67
CA THR A 27 -11.76 -0.87 -12.95
C THR A 27 -11.58 0.45 -13.73
N PHE A 28 -10.53 0.57 -14.54
CA PHE A 28 -10.21 1.77 -15.31
C PHE A 28 -11.34 2.25 -16.24
N PRO A 29 -11.92 1.40 -17.13
CA PRO A 29 -12.99 1.83 -18.03
C PRO A 29 -14.23 2.31 -17.28
N TYR A 30 -14.52 1.71 -16.13
CA TYR A 30 -15.63 2.10 -15.28
C TYR A 30 -15.40 3.49 -14.64
N ILE A 31 -14.28 3.66 -13.96
CA ILE A 31 -13.95 4.93 -13.30
C ILE A 31 -13.89 6.08 -14.31
N SER A 32 -13.33 5.86 -15.49
CA SER A 32 -13.24 6.89 -16.53
C SER A 32 -14.61 7.30 -17.08
N ARG A 33 -15.58 6.39 -17.14
CA ARG A 33 -16.95 6.69 -17.54
C ARG A 33 -17.72 7.47 -16.47
N VAL A 34 -17.55 7.11 -15.20
CA VAL A 34 -18.29 7.75 -14.09
C VAL A 34 -17.74 9.14 -13.76
N LEU A 35 -16.42 9.28 -13.70
CA LEU A 35 -15.79 10.56 -13.36
C LEU A 35 -15.66 11.51 -14.56
N GLY A 36 -15.79 11.01 -15.78
CA GLY A 36 -15.45 11.76 -16.98
C GLY A 36 -13.94 12.04 -17.10
N SER A 37 -13.53 12.67 -18.19
CA SER A 37 -12.11 12.92 -18.47
C SER A 37 -11.47 13.90 -17.47
N ASP A 38 -12.17 14.95 -17.06
CA ASP A 38 -11.66 15.96 -16.11
C ASP A 38 -11.52 15.37 -14.69
N GLY A 39 -12.56 14.68 -14.22
CA GLY A 39 -12.53 14.04 -12.88
C GLY A 39 -11.46 12.96 -12.79
N TYR A 40 -11.33 12.12 -13.82
CA TYR A 40 -10.27 11.10 -13.87
C TYR A 40 -8.87 11.73 -13.94
N GLY A 41 -8.70 12.83 -14.69
CA GLY A 41 -7.44 13.58 -14.73
C GLY A 41 -7.03 14.09 -13.35
N LYS A 42 -7.96 14.68 -12.60
CA LYS A 42 -7.73 15.15 -11.22
C LYS A 42 -7.38 14.01 -10.28
N TYR A 43 -8.11 12.90 -10.36
CA TYR A 43 -7.83 11.69 -9.57
C TYR A 43 -6.43 11.14 -9.87
N SER A 44 -6.10 10.93 -11.15
CA SER A 44 -4.83 10.34 -11.58
C SER A 44 -3.63 11.20 -11.21
N PHE A 45 -3.74 12.52 -11.38
CA PHE A 45 -2.71 13.47 -10.96
C PHE A 45 -2.48 13.40 -9.45
N SER A 46 -3.57 13.48 -8.66
CA SER A 46 -3.50 13.39 -7.20
C SER A 46 -2.90 12.08 -6.73
N ASN A 47 -3.26 10.96 -7.39
CA ASN A 47 -2.72 9.65 -7.11
C ASN A 47 -1.21 9.57 -7.37
N SER A 48 -0.76 10.16 -8.49
CA SER A 48 0.67 10.22 -8.80
C SER A 48 1.45 10.99 -7.75
N VAL A 49 0.94 12.17 -7.36
CA VAL A 49 1.55 12.98 -6.30
C VAL A 49 1.62 12.20 -4.99
N THR A 50 0.50 11.60 -4.54
CA THR A 50 0.45 10.84 -3.29
C THR A 50 1.39 9.63 -3.32
N ASN A 51 1.51 8.95 -4.46
CA ASN A 51 2.43 7.81 -4.61
C ASN A 51 3.90 8.18 -4.41
N TYR A 52 4.35 9.37 -4.81
CA TYR A 52 5.70 9.83 -4.49
C TYR A 52 5.92 9.93 -2.98
N PHE A 53 4.92 10.42 -2.25
CA PHE A 53 5.01 10.49 -0.79
C PHE A 53 4.87 9.13 -0.09
N VAL A 54 4.12 8.20 -0.68
CA VAL A 54 4.11 6.79 -0.23
C VAL A 54 5.50 6.17 -0.38
N LEU A 55 6.17 6.39 -1.52
CA LEU A 55 7.54 5.92 -1.72
C LEU A 55 8.53 6.56 -0.75
N LEU A 56 8.37 7.86 -0.48
CA LEU A 56 9.16 8.57 0.52
C LEU A 56 8.93 7.99 1.93
N ALA A 57 7.68 7.71 2.29
CA ALA A 57 7.34 7.08 3.57
C ALA A 57 7.95 5.68 3.70
N ALA A 58 7.94 4.91 2.63
CA ALA A 58 8.44 3.54 2.61
C ALA A 58 9.97 3.43 2.79
N LEU A 59 10.78 4.40 2.30
CA LEU A 59 12.26 4.47 2.42
C LEU A 59 12.99 3.13 2.19
N GLY A 60 12.40 2.18 1.46
CA GLY A 60 12.96 0.84 1.30
C GLY A 60 12.89 -0.04 2.56
N ILE A 61 12.20 0.39 3.61
CA ILE A 61 12.05 -0.32 4.89
C ILE A 61 11.55 -1.74 4.67
N TYR A 62 10.61 -1.96 3.76
CA TYR A 62 10.06 -3.27 3.45
C TYR A 62 11.14 -4.29 3.06
N THR A 63 12.00 -3.94 2.12
CA THR A 63 13.08 -4.83 1.64
C THR A 63 14.14 -5.08 2.70
N TYR A 64 14.51 -4.02 3.44
CA TYR A 64 15.46 -4.11 4.54
C TYR A 64 14.93 -5.00 5.68
N ALA A 65 13.67 -4.78 6.09
CA ALA A 65 13.06 -5.54 7.17
C ALA A 65 12.95 -7.03 6.87
N ILE A 66 12.58 -7.40 5.64
CA ILE A 66 12.53 -8.81 5.24
C ILE A 66 13.93 -9.43 5.25
N ARG A 67 14.92 -8.74 4.67
CA ARG A 67 16.27 -9.28 4.55
C ARG A 67 16.96 -9.48 5.90
N GLU A 68 16.91 -8.47 6.76
CA GLU A 68 17.56 -8.54 8.07
C GLU A 68 16.72 -9.33 9.09
N GLY A 69 15.38 -9.18 9.06
CA GLY A 69 14.49 -9.94 9.92
C GLY A 69 14.55 -11.45 9.68
N ALA A 70 14.72 -11.88 8.42
CA ALA A 70 14.86 -13.31 8.11
C ALA A 70 16.10 -13.95 8.75
N LYS A 71 17.17 -13.18 9.00
CA LYS A 71 18.40 -13.70 9.63
C LYS A 71 18.24 -14.00 11.12
N ILE A 72 17.31 -13.30 11.79
CA ILE A 72 17.12 -13.35 13.24
C ILE A 72 15.76 -13.91 13.64
N ARG A 73 14.99 -14.44 12.68
CA ARG A 73 13.60 -14.89 12.88
C ARG A 73 13.44 -16.03 13.89
N ASP A 74 14.52 -16.80 14.13
CA ASP A 74 14.51 -17.95 15.03
C ASP A 74 14.74 -17.53 16.50
N ASP A 75 15.24 -16.32 16.76
CA ASP A 75 15.35 -15.75 18.09
C ASP A 75 14.20 -14.78 18.38
N GLN A 76 13.23 -15.26 19.17
CA GLN A 76 12.00 -14.52 19.49
C GLN A 76 12.26 -13.17 20.18
N LYS A 77 13.30 -13.04 20.97
CA LYS A 77 13.62 -11.79 21.67
C LYS A 77 14.19 -10.76 20.70
N SER A 78 15.15 -11.17 19.89
CA SER A 78 15.79 -10.30 18.89
C SER A 78 14.81 -9.86 17.82
N ILE A 79 13.95 -10.75 17.32
CA ILE A 79 12.95 -10.39 16.30
C ILE A 79 11.91 -9.40 16.83
N ASN A 80 11.45 -9.56 18.07
CA ASN A 80 10.48 -8.63 18.66
C ASN A 80 11.06 -7.23 18.82
N GLN A 81 12.31 -7.12 19.28
CA GLN A 81 13.01 -5.85 19.40
C GLN A 81 13.22 -5.20 18.03
N PHE A 82 13.65 -5.97 17.04
CA PHE A 82 13.84 -5.52 15.66
C PHE A 82 12.54 -5.02 15.06
N CYS A 83 11.44 -5.78 15.20
CA CYS A 83 10.12 -5.39 14.70
C CYS A 83 9.64 -4.06 15.31
N SER A 84 9.85 -3.87 16.63
CA SER A 84 9.47 -2.62 17.29
C SER A 84 10.28 -1.43 16.76
N GLN A 85 11.57 -1.60 16.54
CA GLN A 85 12.44 -0.55 15.98
C GLN A 85 12.02 -0.19 14.55
N ILE A 86 11.83 -1.18 13.68
CA ILE A 86 11.40 -0.98 12.28
C ILE A 86 10.04 -0.30 12.23
N PHE A 87 9.10 -0.72 13.07
CA PHE A 87 7.77 -0.10 13.13
C PHE A 87 7.86 1.37 13.54
N SER A 88 8.68 1.69 14.55
CA SER A 88 8.89 3.08 14.99
C SER A 88 9.47 3.96 13.88
N ILE A 89 10.47 3.45 13.15
CA ILE A 89 11.07 4.16 12.01
C ILE A 89 10.03 4.36 10.90
N ASN A 90 9.24 3.34 10.59
CA ASN A 90 8.20 3.40 9.56
C ASN A 90 7.11 4.43 9.89
N VAL A 91 6.67 4.46 11.14
CA VAL A 91 5.69 5.47 11.61
C VAL A 91 6.29 6.88 11.53
N CYS A 92 7.51 7.07 12.01
CA CYS A 92 8.18 8.38 11.96
C CYS A 92 8.34 8.88 10.51
N SER A 93 8.83 8.03 9.62
CA SER A 93 8.96 8.33 8.19
C SER A 93 7.63 8.69 7.54
N SER A 94 6.56 7.95 7.87
CA SER A 94 5.21 8.20 7.35
C SER A 94 4.63 9.51 7.86
N VAL A 95 4.85 9.86 9.12
CA VAL A 95 4.44 11.16 9.68
C VAL A 95 5.16 12.30 8.97
N ILE A 96 6.48 12.20 8.78
CA ILE A 96 7.26 13.21 8.05
C ILE A 96 6.74 13.34 6.61
N SER A 97 6.49 12.23 5.93
CA SER A 97 5.96 12.23 4.56
C SER A 97 4.59 12.90 4.48
N LEU A 98 3.68 12.63 5.43
CA LEU A 98 2.37 13.30 5.52
C LEU A 98 2.49 14.80 5.75
N LEU A 99 3.36 15.21 6.67
CA LEU A 99 3.58 16.64 6.95
C LEU A 99 4.11 17.35 5.71
N LEU A 100 5.05 16.75 4.98
CA LEU A 100 5.57 17.31 3.72
C LEU A 100 4.49 17.38 2.64
N LEU A 101 3.66 16.33 2.49
CA LEU A 101 2.53 16.34 1.55
C LEU A 101 1.56 17.47 1.86
N PHE A 102 1.13 17.61 3.10
CA PHE A 102 0.20 18.67 3.50
C PHE A 102 0.82 20.05 3.40
N ALA A 103 2.09 20.22 3.77
CA ALA A 103 2.81 21.47 3.57
C ALA A 103 2.81 21.86 2.07
N MET A 104 3.15 20.92 1.19
CA MET A 104 3.13 21.15 -0.26
C MET A 104 1.75 21.58 -0.75
N VAL A 105 0.69 20.86 -0.35
CA VAL A 105 -0.69 21.15 -0.77
C VAL A 105 -1.19 22.50 -0.23
N PHE A 106 -0.72 22.90 0.95
CA PHE A 106 -1.15 24.15 1.58
C PHE A 106 -0.43 25.37 1.02
N PHE A 107 0.90 25.26 0.79
CA PHE A 107 1.71 26.39 0.32
C PHE A 107 1.64 26.62 -1.21
N LEU A 108 1.25 25.61 -1.99
CA LEU A 108 1.19 25.73 -3.45
C LEU A 108 -0.24 25.93 -3.94
N PRO A 109 -0.61 27.14 -4.44
CA PRO A 109 -1.97 27.43 -4.93
C PRO A 109 -2.43 26.53 -6.07
N LYS A 110 -1.48 25.97 -6.82
CA LYS A 110 -1.75 25.04 -7.95
C LYS A 110 -2.53 23.78 -7.52
N PHE A 111 -2.44 23.37 -6.26
CA PHE A 111 -3.16 22.21 -5.72
C PHE A 111 -4.56 22.51 -5.20
N SER A 112 -5.03 23.76 -5.31
CA SER A 112 -6.33 24.17 -4.79
C SER A 112 -7.50 23.30 -5.26
N GLY A 113 -7.52 22.95 -6.57
CA GLY A 113 -8.55 22.07 -7.15
C GLY A 113 -8.38 20.57 -6.86
N TYR A 114 -7.27 20.16 -6.25
CA TYR A 114 -6.93 18.75 -6.00
C TYR A 114 -6.94 18.38 -4.52
N LYS A 115 -7.17 19.34 -3.63
CA LYS A 115 -7.09 19.17 -2.16
C LYS A 115 -7.90 17.97 -1.66
N VAL A 116 -9.14 17.85 -2.09
CA VAL A 116 -10.05 16.78 -1.65
C VAL A 116 -9.51 15.42 -2.09
N TYR A 117 -9.07 15.29 -3.33
CA TYR A 117 -8.52 14.04 -3.87
C TYR A 117 -7.24 13.63 -3.13
N ILE A 118 -6.31 14.58 -2.91
CA ILE A 118 -5.05 14.32 -2.20
C ILE A 118 -5.31 13.96 -0.74
N PHE A 119 -6.27 14.62 -0.07
CA PHE A 119 -6.63 14.32 1.30
C PHE A 119 -7.18 12.90 1.45
N ILE A 120 -8.09 12.48 0.56
CA ILE A 120 -8.62 11.12 0.57
C ILE A 120 -7.50 10.11 0.31
N GLN A 121 -6.66 10.37 -0.67
CA GLN A 121 -5.57 9.45 -1.05
C GLN A 121 -4.42 9.42 -0.03
N SER A 122 -4.22 10.47 0.76
CA SER A 122 -3.22 10.48 1.84
C SER A 122 -3.45 9.38 2.89
N THR A 123 -4.68 8.87 3.00
CA THR A 123 -5.01 7.68 3.80
C THR A 123 -4.16 6.47 3.41
N ALA A 124 -3.72 6.38 2.14
CA ALA A 124 -2.83 5.31 1.68
C ALA A 124 -1.47 5.32 2.40
N ILE A 125 -0.94 6.51 2.74
CA ILE A 125 0.32 6.65 3.49
C ILE A 125 0.15 6.09 4.90
N VAL A 126 -0.99 6.41 5.56
CA VAL A 126 -1.31 5.90 6.89
C VAL A 126 -1.48 4.38 6.87
N MET A 127 -2.18 3.85 5.87
CA MET A 127 -2.37 2.40 5.71
C MET A 127 -1.05 1.68 5.43
N ALA A 128 -0.14 2.30 4.68
CA ALA A 128 1.21 1.76 4.44
C ALA A 128 2.05 1.73 5.73
N ALA A 129 1.91 2.73 6.61
CA ALA A 129 2.60 2.80 7.90
C ALA A 129 2.17 1.69 8.86
N VAL A 130 0.86 1.43 8.93
CA VAL A 130 0.27 0.45 9.86
C VAL A 130 0.30 -0.97 9.28
N GLY A 131 0.48 -1.12 7.97
CA GLY A 131 0.44 -2.43 7.30
C GLY A 131 1.57 -3.37 7.73
N PRO A 132 1.26 -4.58 8.31
CA PRO A 132 2.26 -5.53 8.78
C PRO A 132 2.82 -6.42 7.66
N ASP A 133 2.79 -5.98 6.41
CA ASP A 133 3.18 -6.81 5.25
C ASP A 133 4.63 -7.26 5.29
N TRP A 134 5.52 -6.42 5.82
CA TRP A 134 6.92 -6.78 5.99
C TRP A 134 7.12 -7.85 7.08
N VAL A 135 6.29 -7.89 8.14
CA VAL A 135 6.32 -8.94 9.16
C VAL A 135 5.96 -10.29 8.53
N ASN A 136 4.86 -10.34 7.77
CA ASN A 136 4.47 -11.55 7.05
C ASN A 136 5.53 -11.96 6.02
N GLY A 137 6.24 -10.98 5.43
CA GLY A 137 7.36 -11.23 4.52
C GLY A 137 8.56 -11.89 5.20
N ILE A 138 8.89 -11.53 6.46
CA ILE A 138 9.97 -12.16 7.25
C ILE A 138 9.70 -13.65 7.46
N TYR A 139 8.43 -14.02 7.72
CA TYR A 139 8.02 -15.41 7.94
C TYR A 139 7.64 -16.15 6.64
N GLU A 140 7.79 -15.49 5.48
CA GLU A 140 7.41 -16.03 4.16
C GLU A 140 5.94 -16.47 4.09
N ASP A 141 5.07 -15.84 4.89
CA ASP A 141 3.64 -16.18 4.94
C ASP A 141 2.83 -15.37 3.92
N TYR A 142 3.08 -15.66 2.64
CA TYR A 142 2.41 -15.01 1.51
C TYR A 142 0.91 -15.31 1.43
N PHE A 143 0.44 -16.34 2.13
CA PHE A 143 -0.98 -16.70 2.15
C PHE A 143 -1.83 -15.58 2.75
N PHE A 144 -1.46 -15.06 3.92
CA PHE A 144 -2.18 -13.94 4.55
C PHE A 144 -2.11 -12.66 3.70
N ILE A 145 -0.95 -12.37 3.12
CA ILE A 145 -0.78 -11.21 2.25
C ILE A 145 -1.70 -11.32 1.03
N THR A 146 -1.77 -12.50 0.41
CA THR A 146 -2.59 -12.74 -0.79
C THR A 146 -4.08 -12.66 -0.47
N ILE A 147 -4.54 -13.31 0.61
CA ILE A 147 -5.97 -13.26 1.02
C ILE A 147 -6.39 -11.84 1.34
N ARG A 148 -5.60 -11.11 2.12
CA ARG A 148 -5.90 -9.71 2.45
C ARG A 148 -6.00 -8.85 1.19
N TYR A 149 -5.05 -9.00 0.26
CA TYR A 149 -5.06 -8.27 -1.00
C TYR A 149 -6.34 -8.54 -1.81
N ILE A 150 -6.71 -9.81 -1.96
CA ILE A 150 -7.92 -10.21 -2.69
C ILE A 150 -9.19 -9.71 -1.97
N ALA A 151 -9.24 -9.80 -0.64
CA ALA A 151 -10.39 -9.36 0.15
C ALA A 151 -10.63 -7.84 0.00
N VAL A 152 -9.57 -7.03 0.12
CA VAL A 152 -9.67 -5.57 -0.05
C VAL A 152 -10.15 -5.23 -1.47
N ARG A 153 -9.59 -5.87 -2.49
CA ARG A 153 -9.99 -5.65 -3.88
C ARG A 153 -11.42 -6.09 -4.18
N ARG A 154 -11.88 -7.17 -3.53
CA ARG A 154 -13.30 -7.58 -3.64
C ARG A 154 -14.24 -6.53 -3.04
N CYS A 155 -13.89 -5.94 -1.91
CA CYS A 155 -14.66 -4.85 -1.32
C CYS A 155 -14.71 -3.61 -2.23
N GLU A 156 -13.61 -3.26 -2.90
CA GLU A 156 -13.59 -2.17 -3.87
C GLU A 156 -14.56 -2.43 -5.04
N ILE A 157 -14.52 -3.63 -5.64
CA ILE A 157 -15.42 -3.99 -6.74
C ILE A 157 -16.88 -4.03 -6.28
N PHE A 158 -17.14 -4.55 -5.09
CA PHE A 158 -18.50 -4.59 -4.54
C PHE A 158 -19.05 -3.19 -4.27
N SER A 159 -18.25 -2.30 -3.73
CA SER A 159 -18.59 -0.88 -3.54
C SER A 159 -18.89 -0.17 -4.87
N VAL A 160 -18.11 -0.48 -5.90
CA VAL A 160 -18.33 0.04 -7.26
C VAL A 160 -19.64 -0.47 -7.84
N ASN A 161 -19.98 -1.76 -7.66
CA ASN A 161 -21.24 -2.34 -8.12
C ASN A 161 -22.48 -1.81 -7.36
N LEU A 162 -22.34 -1.52 -6.06
CA LEU A 162 -23.44 -1.02 -5.24
C LEU A 162 -23.87 0.41 -5.66
N ASN A 163 -22.96 1.20 -6.24
CA ASN A 163 -23.24 2.52 -6.78
C ASN A 163 -23.84 2.49 -8.21
N LEU A 164 -24.05 1.28 -8.76
CA LEU A 164 -24.68 1.06 -10.07
C LEU A 164 -26.17 0.70 -9.97
N LEU A 165 -26.70 0.43 -8.78
CA LEU A 165 -28.13 0.18 -8.47
C LEU A 165 -28.77 1.43 -7.87
#